data_d7ca2afc2b650f3f4035889c8f6c5930
#
_entry.id   d7ca2afc2b650f3f4035889c8f6c5930
#
_cell.length_a   1.000
_cell.length_b   1.000
_cell.length_c   1.000
_cell.angle_alpha   90.00
_cell.angle_beta   90.00
_cell.angle_gamma   90.00
#
_symmetry.space_group_name_H-M   'P 1'
#
loop_
_entity.id
_entity.type
_entity.pdbx_description
1 polymer ?
#
loop_
_entity_poly.entity_id
_entity_poly.type
_entity_poly.pdbx_seq_one_letter_code
_entity_poly.pdbx_strand_id
1 'polypeptide(L)'
;IKHWLKLGASGFRLDVADELPDEFIFRLRSELKKKFKNYTLIGEVWEDVTTKESYGTKRKYALGKGLDSAMNYPLKVNVTDYLLGNQSAKDMKTFLLSQQCNYPKPLYYALMNLLSSHDIPRIRTTLATGMNENLPSREQQAEYVITSKMDQKGKALTRLAMAVQFFVPGMPCIYYGDEYGMHGLMDP
;
A
#
# COMPACT_ATOMS: atom_id res chain seq x y z
N ILE A 1 -2.94 15.42 -17.60
CA ILE A 1 -3.55 15.74 -16.31
C ILE A 1 -4.81 16.59 -16.50
N LYS A 2 -4.73 17.84 -17.02
CA LYS A 2 -5.91 18.72 -17.18
C LYS A 2 -7.06 18.10 -17.99
N HIS A 3 -6.75 17.27 -18.97
CA HIS A 3 -7.73 16.53 -19.76
C HIS A 3 -8.57 15.61 -18.88
N TRP A 4 -7.93 14.77 -18.08
CA TRP A 4 -8.63 13.82 -17.20
C TRP A 4 -9.46 14.50 -16.10
N LEU A 5 -8.97 15.63 -15.57
CA LEU A 5 -9.73 16.42 -14.62
C LEU A 5 -11.01 16.99 -15.22
N LYS A 6 -10.98 17.42 -16.51
CA LYS A 6 -12.18 17.87 -17.23
C LYS A 6 -13.18 16.72 -17.45
N LEU A 7 -12.69 15.49 -17.52
CA LEU A 7 -13.52 14.29 -17.65
C LEU A 7 -14.00 13.74 -16.28
N GLY A 8 -13.70 14.44 -15.17
CA GLY A 8 -14.23 14.10 -13.85
C GLY A 8 -13.28 13.35 -12.93
N ALA A 9 -12.01 13.16 -13.31
CA ALA A 9 -11.03 12.60 -12.38
C ALA A 9 -10.85 13.52 -11.16
N SER A 10 -10.91 12.96 -9.94
CA SER A 10 -10.80 13.71 -8.68
C SER A 10 -9.39 13.62 -8.06
N GLY A 11 -8.47 12.90 -8.67
CA GLY A 11 -7.12 12.73 -8.18
C GLY A 11 -6.26 11.90 -9.12
N PHE A 12 -5.00 11.72 -8.73
CA PHE A 12 -4.05 10.87 -9.46
C PHE A 12 -3.17 10.09 -8.49
N ARG A 13 -2.82 8.89 -8.87
CA ARG A 13 -1.73 8.13 -8.26
C ARG A 13 -0.48 8.36 -9.11
N LEU A 14 0.60 8.77 -8.47
CA LEU A 14 1.91 8.88 -9.09
C LEU A 14 2.62 7.55 -8.99
N ASP A 15 2.85 6.96 -10.15
CA ASP A 15 3.65 5.76 -10.33
C ASP A 15 5.09 6.06 -9.97
N VAL A 16 5.75 5.14 -9.27
CA VAL A 16 7.17 5.23 -8.90
C VAL A 16 7.52 6.64 -8.39
N ALA A 17 6.82 7.13 -7.35
CA ALA A 17 6.98 8.51 -6.89
C ALA A 17 8.43 8.84 -6.47
N ASP A 18 9.22 7.82 -6.12
CA ASP A 18 10.62 7.96 -5.75
C ASP A 18 11.53 8.38 -6.91
N GLU A 19 11.12 8.11 -8.15
CA GLU A 19 11.84 8.53 -9.36
C GLU A 19 11.51 9.98 -9.78
N LEU A 20 10.48 10.57 -9.18
CA LEU A 20 10.06 11.93 -9.50
C LEU A 20 10.74 12.94 -8.55
N PRO A 21 11.33 14.04 -9.07
CA PRO A 21 11.88 15.11 -8.20
C PRO A 21 10.81 15.73 -7.30
N ASP A 22 11.17 16.09 -6.05
CA ASP A 22 10.27 16.74 -5.11
C ASP A 22 9.66 18.02 -5.70
N GLU A 23 10.46 18.82 -6.40
CA GLU A 23 10.02 20.07 -7.06
C GLU A 23 8.92 19.82 -8.09
N PHE A 24 9.01 18.70 -8.84
CA PHE A 24 7.96 18.30 -9.79
C PHE A 24 6.66 17.99 -9.05
N ILE A 25 6.73 17.18 -7.99
CA ILE A 25 5.55 16.81 -7.17
C ILE A 25 4.92 18.05 -6.53
N PHE A 26 5.72 18.95 -5.98
CA PHE A 26 5.24 20.19 -5.35
C PHE A 26 4.58 21.14 -6.36
N ARG A 27 5.19 21.31 -7.54
CA ARG A 27 4.63 22.11 -8.61
C ARG A 27 3.33 21.50 -9.12
N LEU A 28 3.31 20.21 -9.36
CA LEU A 28 2.12 19.47 -9.79
C LEU A 28 0.98 19.69 -8.79
N ARG A 29 1.23 19.41 -7.51
CA ARG A 29 0.23 19.60 -6.45
C ARG A 29 -0.26 21.04 -6.36
N SER A 30 0.65 22.02 -6.39
CA SER A 30 0.30 23.44 -6.32
C SER A 30 -0.61 23.86 -7.47
N GLU A 31 -0.26 23.49 -8.72
CA GLU A 31 -1.07 23.83 -9.90
C GLU A 31 -2.46 23.17 -9.89
N LEU A 32 -2.54 21.97 -9.36
CA LEU A 32 -3.81 21.24 -9.25
C LEU A 32 -4.71 21.83 -8.16
N LYS A 33 -4.17 22.11 -6.97
CA LYS A 33 -4.93 22.67 -5.83
C LYS A 33 -5.44 24.09 -6.10
N LYS A 34 -4.78 24.89 -6.96
CA LYS A 34 -5.27 26.21 -7.39
C LYS A 34 -6.62 26.12 -8.12
N LYS A 35 -6.86 25.06 -8.87
CA LYS A 35 -8.05 24.91 -9.72
C LYS A 35 -9.08 23.96 -9.12
N PHE A 36 -8.65 22.99 -8.36
CA PHE A 36 -9.46 21.88 -7.84
C PHE A 36 -9.14 21.64 -6.37
N LYS A 37 -9.85 22.31 -5.45
CA LYS A 37 -9.59 22.25 -4.01
C LYS A 37 -9.61 20.82 -3.41
N ASN A 38 -10.51 19.97 -3.92
CA ASN A 38 -10.75 18.61 -3.42
C ASN A 38 -9.94 17.55 -4.17
N TYR A 39 -8.87 17.93 -4.81
CA TYR A 39 -8.02 17.04 -5.56
C TYR A 39 -7.09 16.23 -4.65
N THR A 40 -6.92 14.95 -4.95
CA THR A 40 -6.04 14.04 -4.18
C THR A 40 -4.85 13.58 -5.01
N LEU A 41 -3.65 13.72 -4.47
CA LEU A 41 -2.42 13.21 -5.04
C LEU A 41 -1.87 12.10 -4.15
N ILE A 42 -1.91 10.86 -4.66
CA ILE A 42 -1.42 9.66 -3.99
C ILE A 42 -0.06 9.29 -4.58
N GLY A 43 0.94 9.01 -3.77
CA GLY A 43 2.23 8.52 -4.24
C GLY A 43 2.36 7.01 -4.04
N GLU A 44 2.94 6.34 -5.02
CA GLU A 44 3.49 5.01 -4.79
C GLU A 44 4.85 5.17 -4.14
N VAL A 45 4.90 4.84 -2.85
CA VAL A 45 6.11 4.78 -2.02
C VAL A 45 6.01 3.52 -1.19
N TRP A 46 7.02 2.67 -1.28
CA TRP A 46 6.98 1.34 -0.66
C TRP A 46 7.35 1.35 0.82
N GLU A 47 8.02 2.40 1.28
CA GLU A 47 8.46 2.55 2.66
C GLU A 47 7.71 3.67 3.39
N ASP A 48 8.14 3.98 4.60
CA ASP A 48 7.59 5.10 5.39
C ASP A 48 7.92 6.44 4.73
N VAL A 49 6.89 7.13 4.24
CA VAL A 49 7.02 8.42 3.53
C VAL A 49 7.55 9.55 4.40
N THR A 50 7.57 9.38 5.72
CA THR A 50 8.10 10.39 6.67
C THR A 50 9.60 10.31 6.83
N THR A 51 10.18 9.15 6.52
CA THR A 51 11.62 8.86 6.65
C THR A 51 12.28 8.49 5.33
N LYS A 52 11.52 8.34 4.26
CA LYS A 52 12.01 7.90 2.94
C LYS A 52 13.20 8.73 2.46
N GLU A 53 14.24 8.02 2.05
CA GLU A 53 15.38 8.56 1.32
C GLU A 53 15.46 7.92 -0.06
N SER A 54 15.75 8.73 -1.07
CA SER A 54 16.02 8.31 -2.45
C SER A 54 17.18 9.11 -3.00
N TYR A 55 18.11 8.46 -3.67
CA TYR A 55 19.28 9.11 -4.27
C TYR A 55 20.08 9.97 -3.28
N GLY A 56 20.23 9.49 -2.04
CA GLY A 56 20.95 10.18 -0.96
C GLY A 56 20.24 11.43 -0.43
N THR A 57 18.96 11.64 -0.76
CA THR A 57 18.18 12.80 -0.32
C THR A 57 16.93 12.36 0.41
N LYS A 58 16.70 12.92 1.61
CA LYS A 58 15.45 12.72 2.34
C LYS A 58 14.30 13.38 1.61
N ARG A 59 13.27 12.56 1.28
CA ARG A 59 12.11 13.01 0.52
C ARG A 59 11.16 13.83 1.40
N LYS A 60 10.51 14.82 0.79
CA LYS A 60 9.65 15.79 1.49
C LYS A 60 8.17 15.53 1.26
N TYR A 61 7.78 14.27 1.08
CA TYR A 61 6.41 13.86 0.76
C TYR A 61 5.37 14.30 1.79
N ALA A 62 5.70 14.14 3.09
CA ALA A 62 4.80 14.33 4.21
C ALA A 62 4.72 15.78 4.73
N LEU A 63 5.47 16.73 4.17
CA LEU A 63 5.58 18.09 4.68
C LEU A 63 4.45 19.06 4.23
N GLY A 64 3.33 18.53 3.78
CA GLY A 64 2.14 19.32 3.40
C GLY A 64 2.20 19.96 2.01
N LYS A 65 3.33 19.86 1.30
CA LYS A 65 3.53 20.39 -0.06
C LYS A 65 3.68 19.29 -1.12
N GLY A 66 3.92 18.05 -0.69
CA GLY A 66 4.13 16.88 -1.54
C GLY A 66 2.85 16.11 -1.81
N LEU A 67 2.71 14.95 -1.20
CA LEU A 67 1.58 14.06 -1.38
C LEU A 67 0.44 14.35 -0.41
N ASP A 68 -0.79 14.07 -0.80
CA ASP A 68 -1.96 14.07 0.09
C ASP A 68 -2.13 12.70 0.75
N SER A 69 -1.69 11.63 0.07
CA SER A 69 -1.75 10.24 0.51
C SER A 69 -0.59 9.46 -0.09
N ALA A 70 -0.32 8.29 0.47
CA ALA A 70 0.61 7.31 -0.09
C ALA A 70 0.03 5.90 0.03
N MET A 71 0.50 4.99 -0.82
CA MET A 71 0.22 3.57 -0.73
C MET A 71 0.91 3.01 0.52
N ASN A 72 0.12 2.48 1.46
CA ASN A 72 0.62 2.04 2.78
C ASN A 72 1.15 0.60 2.73
N TYR A 73 2.18 0.36 1.91
CA TYR A 73 2.89 -0.92 1.89
C TYR A 73 3.44 -1.34 3.26
N PRO A 74 3.94 -0.41 4.11
CA PRO A 74 4.34 -0.77 5.47
C PRO A 74 3.24 -1.46 6.29
N LEU A 75 1.98 -1.03 6.15
CA LEU A 75 0.86 -1.72 6.81
C LEU A 75 0.69 -3.14 6.29
N LYS A 76 0.70 -3.33 4.96
CA LYS A 76 0.58 -4.65 4.33
C LYS A 76 1.65 -5.60 4.84
N VAL A 77 2.91 -5.17 4.89
CA VAL A 77 4.03 -6.00 5.36
C VAL A 77 3.80 -6.40 6.82
N ASN A 78 3.53 -5.44 7.70
CA ASN A 78 3.37 -5.71 9.14
C ASN A 78 2.13 -6.57 9.44
N VAL A 79 1.01 -6.37 8.75
CA VAL A 79 -0.19 -7.21 8.89
C VAL A 79 0.11 -8.64 8.44
N THR A 80 0.79 -8.79 7.31
CA THR A 80 1.14 -10.10 6.77
C THR A 80 2.06 -10.85 7.72
N ASP A 81 3.14 -10.22 8.18
CA ASP A 81 4.12 -10.84 9.08
C ASP A 81 3.52 -11.20 10.43
N TYR A 82 2.66 -10.34 10.97
CA TYR A 82 1.93 -10.64 12.20
C TYR A 82 1.02 -11.87 12.05
N LEU A 83 0.25 -11.94 10.98
CA LEU A 83 -0.69 -13.05 10.74
C LEU A 83 0.01 -14.36 10.38
N LEU A 84 1.19 -14.30 9.79
CA LEU A 84 2.04 -15.47 9.51
C LEU A 84 2.83 -15.93 10.75
N GLY A 85 2.89 -15.11 11.81
CA GLY A 85 3.66 -15.41 13.02
C GLY A 85 5.13 -15.01 12.94
N ASN A 86 5.52 -14.22 11.92
CA ASN A 86 6.89 -13.73 11.73
C ASN A 86 7.22 -12.57 12.66
N GLN A 87 6.21 -11.88 13.21
CA GLN A 87 6.40 -10.83 14.21
C GLN A 87 5.41 -10.95 15.37
N SER A 88 5.77 -10.39 16.52
CA SER A 88 4.95 -10.43 17.72
C SER A 88 3.85 -9.35 17.72
N ALA A 89 2.84 -9.53 18.60
CA ALA A 89 1.82 -8.49 18.83
C ALA A 89 2.44 -7.17 19.36
N LYS A 90 3.58 -7.26 20.05
CA LYS A 90 4.33 -6.08 20.53
C LYS A 90 4.91 -5.30 19.35
N ASP A 91 5.48 -5.99 18.35
CA ASP A 91 6.06 -5.36 17.18
C ASP A 91 4.97 -4.71 16.32
N MET A 92 3.85 -5.42 16.11
CA MET A 92 2.68 -4.87 15.41
C MET A 92 2.14 -3.62 16.11
N LYS A 93 2.02 -3.64 17.44
CA LYS A 93 1.63 -2.46 18.23
C LYS A 93 2.62 -1.31 18.05
N THR A 94 3.92 -1.60 18.13
CA THR A 94 4.98 -0.59 17.96
C THR A 94 4.90 0.04 16.57
N PHE A 95 4.70 -0.75 15.53
CA PHE A 95 4.49 -0.26 14.16
C PHE A 95 3.28 0.69 14.08
N LEU A 96 2.11 0.29 14.57
CA LEU A 96 0.90 1.12 14.52
C LEU A 96 1.07 2.44 15.28
N LEU A 97 1.72 2.41 16.45
CA LEU A 97 2.02 3.61 17.22
C LEU A 97 3.04 4.51 16.51
N SER A 98 4.06 3.93 15.86
CA SER A 98 5.04 4.70 15.09
C SER A 98 4.39 5.44 13.92
N GLN A 99 3.50 4.79 13.18
CA GLN A 99 2.73 5.46 12.13
C GLN A 99 1.89 6.61 12.70
N GLN A 100 1.19 6.38 13.81
CA GLN A 100 0.37 7.41 14.44
C GLN A 100 1.19 8.61 14.92
N CYS A 101 2.39 8.38 15.44
CA CYS A 101 3.27 9.44 15.97
C CYS A 101 4.05 10.19 14.88
N ASN A 102 4.49 9.49 13.84
CA ASN A 102 5.41 10.05 12.84
C ASN A 102 4.68 10.77 11.71
N TYR A 103 3.47 10.34 11.38
CA TYR A 103 2.72 10.90 10.26
C TYR A 103 1.94 12.15 10.65
N PRO A 104 1.96 13.23 9.87
CA PRO A 104 1.03 14.34 10.02
C PRO A 104 -0.41 13.81 9.94
N LYS A 105 -1.29 14.23 10.86
CA LYS A 105 -2.67 13.74 10.94
C LYS A 105 -3.43 13.67 9.60
N PRO A 106 -3.40 14.72 8.74
CA PRO A 106 -4.12 14.67 7.47
C PRO A 106 -3.64 13.53 6.56
N LEU A 107 -2.32 13.30 6.52
CA LEU A 107 -1.73 12.22 5.72
C LEU A 107 -2.02 10.85 6.34
N TYR A 108 -1.91 10.72 7.67
CA TYR A 108 -2.18 9.47 8.38
C TYR A 108 -3.58 8.94 8.12
N TYR A 109 -4.59 9.80 8.22
CA TYR A 109 -5.98 9.43 7.95
C TYR A 109 -6.31 9.28 6.47
N ALA A 110 -5.43 9.72 5.58
CA ALA A 110 -5.58 9.59 4.14
C ALA A 110 -4.69 8.49 3.53
N LEU A 111 -3.91 7.74 4.33
CA LEU A 111 -3.10 6.64 3.82
C LEU A 111 -3.95 5.61 3.08
N MET A 112 -3.52 5.20 1.90
CA MET A 112 -4.18 4.15 1.13
C MET A 112 -3.75 2.79 1.65
N ASN A 113 -4.55 2.21 2.54
CA ASN A 113 -4.31 0.92 3.15
C ASN A 113 -4.64 -0.20 2.16
N LEU A 114 -3.62 -0.82 1.59
CA LEU A 114 -3.76 -1.94 0.65
C LEU A 114 -3.24 -3.23 1.28
N LEU A 115 -3.72 -4.37 0.78
CA LEU A 115 -3.21 -5.70 1.11
C LEU A 115 -2.63 -6.41 -0.12
N SER A 116 -3.08 -6.03 -1.31
CA SER A 116 -2.61 -6.54 -2.61
C SER A 116 -2.48 -5.39 -3.61
N SER A 117 -1.69 -5.60 -4.66
CA SER A 117 -1.60 -4.75 -5.84
C SER A 117 -1.19 -5.59 -7.05
N HIS A 118 -1.03 -4.98 -8.22
CA HIS A 118 -0.50 -5.64 -9.41
C HIS A 118 0.99 -5.98 -9.30
N ASP A 119 1.72 -5.37 -8.36
CA ASP A 119 3.17 -5.58 -8.18
C ASP A 119 3.52 -6.66 -7.16
N ILE A 120 2.55 -7.14 -6.39
CA ILE A 120 2.76 -8.08 -5.30
C ILE A 120 1.73 -9.20 -5.32
N PRO A 121 2.04 -10.38 -4.75
CA PRO A 121 1.09 -11.47 -4.66
C PRO A 121 -0.19 -11.07 -3.93
N ARG A 122 -1.31 -11.67 -4.34
CA ARG A 122 -2.59 -11.48 -3.66
C ARG A 122 -2.52 -11.92 -2.22
N ILE A 123 -3.17 -11.16 -1.34
CA ILE A 123 -3.12 -11.40 0.11
C ILE A 123 -3.51 -12.83 0.48
N ARG A 124 -4.53 -13.41 -0.19
CA ARG A 124 -4.93 -14.80 0.07
C ARG A 124 -3.81 -15.79 -0.24
N THR A 125 -3.10 -15.59 -1.34
CA THR A 125 -1.97 -16.44 -1.73
C THR A 125 -0.82 -16.28 -0.75
N THR A 126 -0.45 -15.05 -0.42
CA THR A 126 0.60 -14.76 0.57
C THR A 126 0.32 -15.45 1.91
N LEU A 127 -0.90 -15.31 2.44
CA LEU A 127 -1.28 -15.89 3.74
C LEU A 127 -1.46 -17.42 3.69
N ALA A 128 -1.83 -17.97 2.53
CA ALA A 128 -1.90 -19.42 2.33
C ALA A 128 -0.52 -20.07 2.30
N THR A 129 0.41 -19.47 1.57
CA THR A 129 1.72 -20.05 1.23
C THR A 129 2.86 -19.58 2.13
N GLY A 130 2.75 -18.38 2.71
CA GLY A 130 3.85 -17.67 3.38
C GLY A 130 4.78 -16.93 2.42
N MET A 131 4.53 -17.00 1.11
CA MET A 131 5.34 -16.30 0.10
C MET A 131 4.97 -14.82 0.05
N ASN A 132 5.90 -13.95 0.39
CA ASN A 132 5.70 -12.51 0.40
C ASN A 132 6.71 -11.79 -0.51
N GLU A 133 8.01 -11.94 -0.26
CA GLU A 133 9.08 -11.25 -0.98
C GLU A 133 9.96 -12.21 -1.80
N ASN A 134 10.21 -13.40 -1.26
CA ASN A 134 11.03 -14.43 -1.92
C ASN A 134 10.14 -15.35 -2.75
N LEU A 135 9.76 -14.86 -3.92
CA LEU A 135 8.95 -15.65 -4.85
C LEU A 135 9.84 -16.59 -5.68
N PRO A 136 9.33 -17.79 -5.99
CA PRO A 136 10.01 -18.69 -6.93
C PRO A 136 10.03 -18.09 -8.35
N SER A 137 10.77 -18.71 -9.28
CA SER A 137 10.77 -18.25 -10.67
C SER A 137 9.36 -18.25 -11.29
N ARG A 138 9.15 -17.52 -12.38
CA ARG A 138 7.83 -17.48 -13.04
C ARG A 138 7.36 -18.87 -13.49
N GLU A 139 8.28 -19.72 -13.96
CA GLU A 139 7.98 -21.10 -14.35
C GLU A 139 7.52 -21.91 -13.12
N GLN A 140 8.23 -21.80 -12.02
CA GLN A 140 7.86 -22.45 -10.76
C GLN A 140 6.53 -21.92 -10.19
N GLN A 141 6.26 -20.63 -10.36
CA GLN A 141 4.98 -20.04 -9.96
C GLN A 141 3.81 -20.59 -10.78
N ALA A 142 4.01 -20.83 -12.09
CA ALA A 142 2.99 -21.39 -12.97
C ALA A 142 2.61 -22.83 -12.59
N GLU A 143 3.56 -23.59 -12.04
CA GLU A 143 3.35 -24.97 -11.60
C GLU A 143 2.96 -25.08 -10.11
N TYR A 144 2.94 -23.97 -9.38
CA TYR A 144 2.72 -23.97 -7.93
C TYR A 144 1.27 -24.32 -7.58
N VAL A 145 1.09 -25.38 -6.82
CA VAL A 145 -0.25 -25.87 -6.41
C VAL A 145 -0.55 -25.45 -4.96
N ILE A 146 -1.60 -24.67 -4.78
CA ILE A 146 -2.13 -24.33 -3.47
C ILE A 146 -3.05 -25.48 -3.03
N THR A 147 -2.65 -26.20 -1.97
CA THR A 147 -3.46 -27.32 -1.45
C THR A 147 -4.71 -26.79 -0.73
N SER A 148 -5.76 -27.65 -0.60
CA SER A 148 -6.98 -27.26 0.13
C SER A 148 -6.72 -26.81 1.56
N LYS A 149 -5.73 -27.37 2.26
CA LYS A 149 -5.35 -26.97 3.61
C LYS A 149 -4.73 -25.56 3.63
N MET A 150 -3.84 -25.26 2.68
CA MET A 150 -3.25 -23.93 2.52
C MET A 150 -4.32 -22.90 2.19
N ASP A 151 -5.23 -23.24 1.27
CA ASP A 151 -6.32 -22.36 0.88
C ASP A 151 -7.28 -22.05 2.05
N GLN A 152 -7.64 -23.03 2.87
CA GLN A 152 -8.45 -22.82 4.06
C GLN A 152 -7.74 -21.87 5.06
N LYS A 153 -6.43 -22.06 5.30
CA LYS A 153 -5.61 -21.16 6.11
C LYS A 153 -5.62 -19.76 5.53
N GLY A 154 -5.31 -19.62 4.24
CA GLY A 154 -5.30 -18.34 3.53
C GLY A 154 -6.63 -17.61 3.65
N LYS A 155 -7.75 -18.32 3.45
CA LYS A 155 -9.09 -17.76 3.59
C LYS A 155 -9.38 -17.21 5.00
N ALA A 156 -9.02 -17.95 6.03
CA ALA A 156 -9.22 -17.53 7.42
C ALA A 156 -8.39 -16.28 7.75
N LEU A 157 -7.11 -16.30 7.40
CA LEU A 157 -6.18 -15.18 7.67
C LEU A 157 -6.51 -13.94 6.82
N THR A 158 -6.98 -14.10 5.57
CA THR A 158 -7.41 -12.96 4.73
C THR A 158 -8.55 -12.19 5.37
N ARG A 159 -9.52 -12.88 5.98
CA ARG A 159 -10.62 -12.22 6.71
C ARG A 159 -10.11 -11.37 7.88
N LEU A 160 -9.11 -11.88 8.61
CA LEU A 160 -8.47 -11.13 9.69
C LEU A 160 -7.67 -9.94 9.15
N ALA A 161 -6.91 -10.12 8.06
CA ALA A 161 -6.17 -9.04 7.40
C ALA A 161 -7.10 -7.92 6.94
N MET A 162 -8.22 -8.27 6.29
CA MET A 162 -9.23 -7.29 5.88
C MET A 162 -9.88 -6.59 7.08
N ALA A 163 -10.17 -7.32 8.16
CA ALA A 163 -10.68 -6.68 9.38
C ALA A 163 -9.68 -5.63 9.90
N VAL A 164 -8.39 -5.96 9.99
CA VAL A 164 -7.37 -4.98 10.39
C VAL A 164 -7.34 -3.79 9.41
N GLN A 165 -7.33 -4.04 8.09
CA GLN A 165 -7.32 -3.00 7.06
C GLN A 165 -8.45 -1.98 7.22
N PHE A 166 -9.65 -2.43 7.61
CA PHE A 166 -10.81 -1.56 7.79
C PHE A 166 -10.88 -0.89 9.17
N PHE A 167 -10.23 -1.44 10.20
CA PHE A 167 -10.24 -0.87 11.54
C PHE A 167 -9.09 0.10 11.84
N VAL A 168 -7.98 0.00 11.11
CA VAL A 168 -6.87 0.95 11.29
C VAL A 168 -7.17 2.26 10.55
N PRO A 169 -6.65 3.41 11.03
CA PRO A 169 -6.79 4.69 10.34
C PRO A 169 -6.23 4.65 8.91
N GLY A 170 -6.92 5.33 8.00
CA GLY A 170 -6.59 5.39 6.58
C GLY A 170 -7.79 5.00 5.71
N MET A 171 -7.56 4.89 4.42
CA MET A 171 -8.57 4.51 3.44
C MET A 171 -8.32 3.05 3.01
N PRO A 172 -9.21 2.11 3.32
CA PRO A 172 -9.08 0.74 2.86
C PRO A 172 -9.16 0.70 1.32
N CYS A 173 -8.15 0.11 0.70
CA CYS A 173 -8.09 -0.09 -0.74
C CYS A 173 -8.16 -1.58 -1.03
N ILE A 174 -9.27 -2.02 -1.62
CA ILE A 174 -9.47 -3.41 -2.01
C ILE A 174 -8.98 -3.57 -3.45
N TYR A 175 -7.94 -4.38 -3.63
CA TYR A 175 -7.52 -4.78 -4.96
C TYR A 175 -8.55 -5.73 -5.53
N TYR A 176 -8.96 -5.53 -6.78
CA TYR A 176 -10.04 -6.33 -7.40
C TYR A 176 -9.83 -7.83 -7.21
N GLY A 177 -10.87 -8.53 -6.84
CA GLY A 177 -10.85 -9.97 -6.58
C GLY A 177 -10.41 -10.37 -5.16
N ASP A 178 -9.81 -9.50 -4.36
CA ASP A 178 -9.48 -9.81 -2.96
C ASP A 178 -10.75 -10.02 -2.13
N GLU A 179 -11.83 -9.27 -2.42
CA GLU A 179 -13.14 -9.41 -1.80
C GLU A 179 -13.77 -10.79 -2.04
N TYR A 180 -13.45 -11.40 -3.16
CA TYR A 180 -13.86 -12.76 -3.52
C TYR A 180 -12.85 -13.80 -3.05
N GLY A 181 -11.62 -13.40 -2.79
CA GLY A 181 -10.50 -14.26 -2.37
C GLY A 181 -9.80 -14.94 -3.54
N MET A 182 -9.56 -14.20 -4.62
CA MET A 182 -8.74 -14.67 -5.73
C MET A 182 -7.32 -15.02 -5.27
N HIS A 183 -6.75 -16.02 -5.90
CA HIS A 183 -5.34 -16.35 -5.82
C HIS A 183 -4.55 -15.69 -6.95
N GLY A 184 -3.28 -15.41 -6.70
CA GLY A 184 -2.32 -14.92 -7.67
C GLY A 184 -0.97 -14.74 -6.99
N LEU A 185 0.09 -15.17 -7.66
CA LEU A 185 1.47 -14.91 -7.26
C LEU A 185 1.91 -13.55 -7.84
N MET A 186 3.11 -13.45 -8.44
CA MET A 186 3.58 -12.18 -9.01
C MET A 186 2.73 -11.78 -10.22
N ASP A 187 2.48 -10.48 -10.37
CA ASP A 187 1.68 -9.90 -11.47
C ASP A 187 0.30 -10.60 -11.62
N PRO A 188 -0.51 -10.65 -10.55
CA PRO A 188 -1.76 -11.40 -10.55
C PRO A 188 -2.86 -10.76 -11.42
#